data_677e8ccb75e4dd0bfb2bf6f5f20c8431
#
_entry.id   677e8ccb75e4dd0bfb2bf6f5f20c8431
#
_cell.length_a   1.000
_cell.length_b   1.000
_cell.length_c   1.000
_cell.angle_alpha   90.00
_cell.angle_beta   90.00
_cell.angle_gamma   90.00
#
_symmetry.space_group_name_H-M   'P 1'
#
loop_
_entity.id
_entity.type
_entity.pdbx_description
1 polymer ?
#
loop_
_entity_poly.entity_id
_entity_poly.type
_entity_poly.pdbx_seq_one_letter_code
_entity_poly.pdbx_strand_id
1 'polypeptide(L)'
;GAFDITVAPLANAWGFGFKKGAFPDSTMIDSLLDITGYTKVSLSADGKVIKQDPRIMLSCSAVAKGYAVDVVAQLLEKKGIRNFMVDIGGEVVVRGENPKKSLWRIGINKPIDDSLAVNQELQTILQVTDVGIATSGNYRNYYYKDGKKYAHTIDPRTGYPVQHSILSATVIACDCMSADAYATAFMVMGLEEAERFADSHPDLDACFIYADEKGELRMFYTKGMD
;
A
#
# COMPACT_ATOMS: atom_id res chain seq x y z
N GLY A 1 1.68 14.01 -3.61
CA GLY A 1 2.44 12.83 -4.01
C GLY A 1 1.55 11.67 -4.41
N ALA A 2 2.15 10.55 -4.80
CA ALA A 2 1.39 9.35 -5.15
C ALA A 2 0.65 8.77 -3.93
N PHE A 3 1.29 8.72 -2.76
CA PHE A 3 0.59 8.59 -1.48
C PHE A 3 0.22 9.97 -0.96
N ASP A 4 -1.04 10.17 -0.54
CA ASP A 4 -1.52 11.42 0.04
C ASP A 4 -2.49 11.16 1.20
N ILE A 5 -2.11 11.60 2.39
CA ILE A 5 -2.89 11.43 3.62
C ILE A 5 -4.26 12.14 3.56
N THR A 6 -4.46 13.08 2.64
CA THR A 6 -5.69 13.86 2.48
C THR A 6 -6.68 13.24 1.49
N VAL A 7 -6.42 12.05 0.96
CA VAL A 7 -7.22 11.37 -0.09
C VAL A 7 -8.62 10.94 0.37
N ALA A 8 -8.92 11.00 1.68
CA ALA A 8 -10.16 10.47 2.26
C ALA A 8 -11.46 11.00 1.60
N PRO A 9 -11.62 12.29 1.26
CA PRO A 9 -12.83 12.77 0.58
C PRO A 9 -13.06 12.10 -0.77
N LEU A 10 -12.00 11.90 -1.56
CA LEU A 10 -12.05 11.20 -2.85
C LEU A 10 -12.40 9.72 -2.66
N ALA A 11 -11.74 9.02 -1.73
CA ALA A 11 -12.05 7.63 -1.42
C ALA A 11 -13.50 7.42 -0.97
N ASN A 12 -14.04 8.35 -0.17
CA ASN A 12 -15.46 8.32 0.23
C ASN A 12 -16.39 8.53 -0.97
N ALA A 13 -16.08 9.47 -1.88
CA ALA A 13 -16.90 9.75 -3.06
C ALA A 13 -16.99 8.53 -3.99
N TRP A 14 -15.88 7.82 -4.18
CA TRP A 14 -15.81 6.58 -4.95
C TRP A 14 -16.39 5.35 -4.20
N GLY A 15 -16.83 5.49 -2.96
CA GLY A 15 -17.43 4.42 -2.17
C GLY A 15 -16.44 3.44 -1.52
N PHE A 16 -15.15 3.74 -1.54
CA PHE A 16 -14.08 2.95 -0.90
C PHE A 16 -13.72 3.40 0.51
N GLY A 17 -14.28 4.51 0.98
CA GLY A 17 -14.06 5.05 2.32
C GLY A 17 -15.12 4.60 3.33
N PHE A 18 -15.24 5.35 4.42
CA PHE A 18 -16.19 5.06 5.51
C PHE A 18 -17.66 5.35 5.15
N LYS A 19 -17.91 6.09 4.06
CA LYS A 19 -19.25 6.41 3.56
C LYS A 19 -19.42 5.79 2.18
N LYS A 20 -20.56 5.14 1.95
CA LYS A 20 -20.96 4.76 0.59
C LYS A 20 -21.38 6.03 -0.13
N GLY A 21 -20.57 6.48 -1.09
CA GLY A 21 -20.86 7.61 -1.96
C GLY A 21 -21.74 7.20 -3.15
N ALA A 22 -22.42 8.18 -3.75
CA ALA A 22 -22.87 8.06 -5.13
C ALA A 22 -21.63 8.17 -6.04
N PHE A 23 -21.66 7.51 -7.20
CA PHE A 23 -20.57 7.60 -8.16
C PHE A 23 -20.34 9.08 -8.55
N PRO A 24 -19.12 9.64 -8.30
CA PRO A 24 -18.90 11.09 -8.46
C PRO A 24 -18.86 11.46 -9.94
N ASP A 25 -19.38 12.65 -10.28
CA ASP A 25 -19.15 13.29 -11.56
C ASP A 25 -17.86 14.14 -11.54
N SER A 26 -17.46 14.67 -12.69
CA SER A 26 -16.24 15.47 -12.82
C SER A 26 -16.27 16.73 -11.94
N THR A 27 -17.40 17.42 -11.85
CA THR A 27 -17.55 18.63 -11.02
C THR A 27 -17.32 18.33 -9.55
N MET A 28 -17.86 17.20 -9.08
CA MET A 28 -17.61 16.73 -7.70
C MET A 28 -16.14 16.41 -7.48
N ILE A 29 -15.49 15.69 -8.42
CA ILE A 29 -14.06 15.37 -8.33
C ILE A 29 -13.22 16.66 -8.27
N ASP A 30 -13.45 17.64 -9.14
CA ASP A 30 -12.73 18.91 -9.12
C ASP A 30 -12.87 19.63 -7.77
N SER A 31 -14.09 19.68 -7.23
CA SER A 31 -14.34 20.25 -5.90
C SER A 31 -13.63 19.52 -4.77
N LEU A 32 -13.45 18.19 -4.87
CA LEU A 32 -12.74 17.38 -3.87
C LEU A 32 -11.21 17.53 -4.02
N LEU A 33 -10.70 17.75 -5.22
CA LEU A 33 -9.28 18.04 -5.46
C LEU A 33 -8.86 19.37 -4.82
N ASP A 34 -9.76 20.35 -4.70
CA ASP A 34 -9.50 21.61 -3.99
C ASP A 34 -9.14 21.41 -2.51
N ILE A 35 -9.60 20.32 -1.89
CA ILE A 35 -9.33 19.97 -0.49
C ILE A 35 -8.44 18.74 -0.33
N THR A 36 -7.84 18.27 -1.43
CA THR A 36 -6.87 17.17 -1.45
C THR A 36 -5.48 17.72 -1.72
N GLY A 37 -4.45 17.19 -1.06
CA GLY A 37 -3.05 17.57 -1.22
C GLY A 37 -2.33 17.70 0.13
N TYR A 38 -1.31 16.88 0.35
CA TYR A 38 -0.55 16.84 1.62
C TYR A 38 0.10 18.20 1.97
N THR A 39 0.41 19.03 0.97
CA THR A 39 0.96 20.38 1.17
C THR A 39 -0.02 21.36 1.84
N LYS A 40 -1.31 21.01 1.87
CA LYS A 40 -2.38 21.79 2.54
C LYS A 40 -2.50 21.44 4.04
N VAL A 41 -1.62 20.57 4.54
CA VAL A 41 -1.57 20.15 5.93
C VAL A 41 -0.15 20.37 6.47
N SER A 42 -0.04 20.86 7.68
CA SER A 42 1.24 21.07 8.37
C SER A 42 1.15 20.68 9.83
N LEU A 43 2.31 20.56 10.48
CA LEU A 43 2.40 20.41 11.93
C LEU A 43 2.89 21.71 12.53
N SER A 44 2.23 22.17 13.60
CA SER A 44 2.71 23.28 14.41
C SER A 44 3.87 22.84 15.31
N ALA A 45 4.58 23.81 15.88
CA ALA A 45 5.72 23.53 16.78
C ALA A 45 5.30 22.72 18.04
N ASP A 46 4.05 22.81 18.46
CA ASP A 46 3.47 22.05 19.57
C ASP A 46 2.82 20.71 19.13
N GLY A 47 3.09 20.28 17.88
CA GLY A 47 2.66 18.97 17.35
C GLY A 47 1.20 18.88 16.92
N LYS A 48 0.50 20.02 16.79
CA LYS A 48 -0.90 20.02 16.32
C LYS A 48 -0.95 19.99 14.80
N VAL A 49 -1.93 19.27 14.25
CA VAL A 49 -2.21 19.27 12.82
C VAL A 49 -2.96 20.55 12.45
N ILE A 50 -2.41 21.31 11.52
CA ILE A 50 -3.01 22.50 10.93
C ILE A 50 -3.44 22.15 9.51
N LYS A 51 -4.70 22.44 9.17
CA LYS A 51 -5.28 22.27 7.85
C LYS A 51 -5.60 23.64 7.25
N GLN A 52 -5.25 23.84 5.97
CA GLN A 52 -5.57 25.10 5.27
C GLN A 52 -7.07 25.26 5.03
N ASP A 53 -7.82 24.15 4.93
CA ASP A 53 -9.27 24.13 4.80
C ASP A 53 -9.86 23.15 5.83
N PRO A 54 -10.88 23.52 6.62
CA PRO A 54 -11.48 22.65 7.62
C PRO A 54 -12.12 21.39 7.06
N ARG A 55 -12.49 21.37 5.76
CA ARG A 55 -13.06 20.22 5.07
C ARG A 55 -12.03 19.11 4.77
N ILE A 56 -10.73 19.41 4.81
CA ILE A 56 -9.68 18.40 4.60
C ILE A 56 -9.87 17.27 5.61
N MET A 57 -9.88 16.04 5.11
CA MET A 57 -9.98 14.84 5.92
C MET A 57 -8.70 14.02 5.77
N LEU A 58 -8.12 13.59 6.87
CA LEU A 58 -6.93 12.75 6.89
C LEU A 58 -7.32 11.27 6.92
N SER A 59 -6.59 10.45 6.17
CA SER A 59 -6.70 9.00 6.19
C SER A 59 -5.31 8.38 6.40
N CYS A 60 -5.18 7.60 7.44
CA CYS A 60 -3.97 6.81 7.70
C CYS A 60 -4.06 5.39 7.14
N SER A 61 -5.05 5.08 6.29
CA SER A 61 -5.32 3.71 5.82
C SER A 61 -4.14 3.04 5.10
N ALA A 62 -3.26 3.83 4.49
CA ALA A 62 -2.07 3.35 3.77
C ALA A 62 -0.81 3.23 4.65
N VAL A 63 -0.92 3.45 5.96
CA VAL A 63 0.21 3.36 6.90
C VAL A 63 -0.19 2.73 8.24
N ALA A 64 -1.48 2.63 8.52
CA ALA A 64 -1.96 2.27 9.85
C ALA A 64 -1.67 0.81 10.21
N LYS A 65 -1.75 -0.11 9.24
CA LYS A 65 -1.46 -1.52 9.46
C LYS A 65 0.04 -1.73 9.68
N GLY A 66 0.88 -1.16 8.80
CA GLY A 66 2.33 -1.18 8.96
C GLY A 66 2.77 -0.61 10.30
N TYR A 67 2.24 0.55 10.69
CA TYR A 67 2.51 1.14 11.99
C TYR A 67 2.08 0.25 13.17
N ALA A 68 0.93 -0.40 13.07
CA ALA A 68 0.46 -1.30 14.13
C ALA A 68 1.40 -2.50 14.32
N VAL A 69 1.90 -3.09 13.23
CA VAL A 69 2.89 -4.16 13.24
C VAL A 69 4.19 -3.70 13.90
N ASP A 70 4.69 -2.50 13.53
CA ASP A 70 5.91 -1.92 14.10
C ASP A 70 5.79 -1.68 15.61
N VAL A 71 4.63 -1.19 16.08
CA VAL A 71 4.37 -0.98 17.53
C VAL A 71 4.44 -2.31 18.30
N VAL A 72 3.87 -3.39 17.75
CA VAL A 72 3.94 -4.72 18.37
C VAL A 72 5.37 -5.26 18.34
N ALA A 73 6.07 -5.12 17.21
CA ALA A 73 7.47 -5.52 17.08
C ALA A 73 8.36 -4.82 18.12
N GLN A 74 8.23 -3.50 18.25
CA GLN A 74 8.96 -2.71 19.27
C GLN A 74 8.64 -3.16 20.70
N LEU A 75 7.39 -3.54 21.00
CA LEU A 75 7.02 -4.09 22.31
C LEU A 75 7.74 -5.40 22.59
N LEU A 76 7.83 -6.31 21.61
CA LEU A 76 8.53 -7.57 21.73
C LEU A 76 10.03 -7.35 21.94
N GLU A 77 10.64 -6.45 21.17
CA GLU A 77 12.05 -6.07 21.31
C GLU A 77 12.37 -5.49 22.71
N LYS A 78 11.51 -4.59 23.22
CA LYS A 78 11.62 -4.03 24.59
C LYS A 78 11.52 -5.10 25.68
N LYS A 79 10.82 -6.21 25.41
CA LYS A 79 10.74 -7.38 26.30
C LYS A 79 11.91 -8.36 26.14
N GLY A 80 12.90 -8.04 25.29
CA GLY A 80 14.08 -8.88 25.03
C GLY A 80 13.83 -10.06 24.09
N ILE A 81 12.67 -10.12 23.44
CA ILE A 81 12.38 -11.14 22.43
C ILE A 81 13.10 -10.77 21.14
N ARG A 82 13.94 -11.65 20.61
CA ARG A 82 14.82 -11.40 19.46
C ARG A 82 14.36 -12.10 18.18
N ASN A 83 13.66 -13.21 18.29
CA ASN A 83 13.23 -14.04 17.16
C ASN A 83 11.71 -14.05 17.13
N PHE A 84 11.11 -13.35 16.20
CA PHE A 84 9.66 -13.28 16.07
C PHE A 84 9.20 -12.84 14.67
N MET A 85 7.97 -13.16 14.36
CA MET A 85 7.20 -12.63 13.25
C MET A 85 5.90 -12.03 13.79
N VAL A 86 5.58 -10.83 13.37
CA VAL A 86 4.29 -10.17 13.62
C VAL A 86 3.61 -9.99 12.27
N ASP A 87 2.37 -10.44 12.14
CA ASP A 87 1.53 -10.29 10.95
C ASP A 87 0.19 -9.67 11.38
N ILE A 88 -0.18 -8.55 10.79
CA ILE A 88 -1.49 -7.91 10.97
C ILE A 88 -2.09 -7.62 9.61
N GLY A 89 -2.95 -8.53 9.13
CA GLY A 89 -3.69 -8.35 7.88
C GLY A 89 -2.83 -8.37 6.61
N GLY A 90 -1.65 -9.01 6.69
CA GLY A 90 -0.70 -9.16 5.58
C GLY A 90 0.48 -8.20 5.62
N GLU A 91 0.48 -7.21 6.50
CA GLU A 91 1.65 -6.42 6.84
C GLU A 91 2.46 -7.16 7.89
N VAL A 92 3.77 -7.33 7.64
CA VAL A 92 4.63 -8.25 8.40
C VAL A 92 5.91 -7.55 8.85
N VAL A 93 6.31 -7.80 10.10
CA VAL A 93 7.68 -7.57 10.58
C VAL A 93 8.29 -8.89 11.00
N VAL A 94 9.50 -9.15 10.55
CA VAL A 94 10.30 -10.29 10.98
C VAL A 94 11.59 -9.83 11.63
N ARG A 95 12.02 -10.55 12.66
CA ARG A 95 13.30 -10.35 13.37
C ARG A 95 13.96 -11.69 13.64
N GLY A 96 15.29 -11.69 13.52
CA GLY A 96 16.13 -12.84 13.83
C GLY A 96 15.77 -14.08 13.00
N GLU A 97 15.75 -15.26 13.64
CA GLU A 97 15.57 -16.56 12.97
C GLU A 97 14.21 -17.19 13.28
N ASN A 98 13.70 -17.97 12.34
CA ASN A 98 12.52 -18.79 12.56
C ASN A 98 12.81 -20.00 13.50
N PRO A 99 11.80 -20.77 13.95
CA PRO A 99 12.01 -21.93 14.84
C PRO A 99 12.94 -23.02 14.28
N LYS A 100 13.20 -23.04 12.96
CA LYS A 100 14.13 -23.97 12.29
C LYS A 100 15.55 -23.43 12.17
N LYS A 101 15.88 -22.30 12.82
CA LYS A 101 17.19 -21.64 12.76
C LYS A 101 17.59 -21.21 11.34
N SER A 102 16.66 -20.70 10.60
CA SER A 102 16.84 -20.16 9.24
C SER A 102 16.08 -18.84 9.07
N LEU A 103 16.25 -18.17 7.95
CA LEU A 103 15.51 -16.97 7.58
C LEU A 103 13.99 -17.23 7.59
N TRP A 104 13.23 -16.19 7.86
CA TRP A 104 11.78 -16.24 7.77
C TRP A 104 11.34 -16.41 6.32
N ARG A 105 10.29 -17.17 6.09
CA ARG A 105 9.74 -17.43 4.76
C ARG A 105 8.39 -16.77 4.63
N ILE A 106 8.34 -15.69 3.84
CA ILE A 106 7.13 -14.88 3.64
C ILE A 106 6.62 -15.13 2.22
N GLY A 107 5.37 -15.59 2.12
CA GLY A 107 4.72 -15.85 0.83
C GLY A 107 4.15 -14.56 0.22
N ILE A 108 4.43 -14.30 -1.05
CA ILE A 108 3.71 -13.31 -1.86
C ILE A 108 2.59 -14.03 -2.60
N ASN A 109 1.35 -13.61 -2.36
CA ASN A 109 0.18 -14.20 -3.00
C ASN A 109 0.07 -13.79 -4.47
N LYS A 110 -0.40 -14.71 -5.30
CA LYS A 110 -0.79 -14.42 -6.68
C LYS A 110 -2.00 -13.49 -6.69
N PRO A 111 -1.99 -12.38 -7.45
CA PRO A 111 -3.09 -11.42 -7.51
C PRO A 111 -4.23 -11.95 -8.37
N ILE A 112 -4.97 -12.93 -7.87
CA ILE A 112 -6.17 -13.48 -8.50
C ILE A 112 -7.36 -12.66 -8.04
N ASP A 113 -8.28 -12.33 -8.96
CA ASP A 113 -9.54 -11.65 -8.64
C ASP A 113 -10.41 -12.58 -7.76
N ASP A 114 -10.18 -12.53 -6.46
CA ASP A 114 -10.88 -13.30 -5.44
C ASP A 114 -11.26 -12.37 -4.28
N SER A 115 -12.46 -11.81 -4.36
CA SER A 115 -13.00 -10.90 -3.33
C SER A 115 -13.26 -11.61 -1.99
N LEU A 116 -13.31 -12.95 -1.96
CA LEU A 116 -13.53 -13.75 -0.77
C LEU A 116 -12.21 -14.26 -0.14
N ALA A 117 -11.07 -14.03 -0.80
CA ALA A 117 -9.73 -14.46 -0.37
C ALA A 117 -9.65 -15.98 -0.04
N VAL A 118 -10.40 -16.80 -0.77
CA VAL A 118 -10.45 -18.26 -0.57
C VAL A 118 -9.26 -18.97 -1.19
N ASN A 119 -8.76 -18.45 -2.34
CA ASN A 119 -7.60 -19.01 -3.05
C ASN A 119 -6.34 -18.22 -2.69
N GLN A 120 -5.45 -18.83 -1.93
CA GLN A 120 -4.14 -18.26 -1.55
C GLN A 120 -3.01 -18.98 -2.29
N GLU A 121 -3.06 -18.98 -3.63
CA GLU A 121 -1.92 -19.45 -4.41
C GLU A 121 -0.73 -18.50 -4.20
N LEU A 122 0.40 -19.08 -3.81
CA LEU A 122 1.65 -18.33 -3.69
C LEU A 122 2.25 -18.10 -5.08
N GLN A 123 2.65 -16.86 -5.33
CA GLN A 123 3.42 -16.49 -6.52
C GLN A 123 4.91 -16.76 -6.28
N THR A 124 5.42 -16.37 -5.12
CA THR A 124 6.81 -16.58 -4.72
C THR A 124 6.95 -16.58 -3.20
N ILE A 125 8.13 -16.96 -2.70
CA ILE A 125 8.46 -16.98 -1.28
C ILE A 125 9.75 -16.22 -1.07
N LEU A 126 9.69 -15.17 -0.27
CA LEU A 126 10.87 -14.41 0.18
C LEU A 126 11.52 -15.09 1.38
N GLN A 127 12.85 -15.04 1.45
CA GLN A 127 13.63 -15.47 2.61
C GLN A 127 14.31 -14.26 3.22
N VAL A 128 13.80 -13.77 4.34
CA VAL A 128 14.16 -12.46 4.90
C VAL A 128 14.30 -12.49 6.42
N THR A 129 15.01 -11.51 6.96
CA THR A 129 15.06 -11.22 8.40
C THR A 129 15.27 -9.72 8.62
N ASP A 130 14.90 -9.24 9.80
CA ASP A 130 15.12 -7.87 10.29
C ASP A 130 14.54 -6.76 9.40
N VAL A 131 13.40 -7.05 8.77
CA VAL A 131 12.71 -6.16 7.83
C VAL A 131 11.23 -6.00 8.16
N GLY A 132 10.62 -4.95 7.59
CA GLY A 132 9.19 -4.76 7.44
C GLY A 132 8.76 -5.05 5.99
N ILE A 133 7.59 -5.67 5.81
CA ILE A 133 7.05 -6.08 4.52
C ILE A 133 5.58 -5.69 4.45
N ALA A 134 5.17 -5.10 3.35
CA ALA A 134 3.76 -4.83 3.07
C ALA A 134 3.42 -5.09 1.60
N THR A 135 2.17 -5.44 1.34
CA THR A 135 1.66 -5.68 -0.01
C THR A 135 0.36 -4.92 -0.24
N SER A 136 0.35 -4.03 -1.21
CA SER A 136 -0.86 -3.38 -1.74
C SER A 136 -1.28 -4.03 -3.05
N GLY A 137 -2.61 -4.14 -3.29
CA GLY A 137 -3.10 -4.74 -4.53
C GLY A 137 -4.56 -4.42 -4.84
N ASN A 138 -4.89 -4.32 -6.13
CA ASN A 138 -6.20 -3.92 -6.65
C ASN A 138 -7.13 -5.12 -6.98
N TYR A 139 -6.79 -6.32 -6.49
CA TYR A 139 -7.52 -7.55 -6.80
C TYR A 139 -8.50 -7.99 -5.70
N ARG A 140 -8.51 -7.34 -4.53
CA ARG A 140 -9.41 -7.69 -3.40
C ARG A 140 -10.54 -6.69 -3.18
N ASN A 141 -10.30 -5.40 -3.42
CA ASN A 141 -11.26 -4.33 -3.15
C ASN A 141 -11.54 -3.51 -4.40
N TYR A 142 -12.56 -3.93 -5.14
CA TYR A 142 -12.98 -3.33 -6.41
C TYR A 142 -14.47 -3.55 -6.63
N TYR A 143 -15.04 -2.84 -7.58
CA TYR A 143 -16.38 -3.11 -8.12
C TYR A 143 -16.42 -2.87 -9.63
N TYR A 144 -17.41 -3.44 -10.28
CA TYR A 144 -17.71 -3.21 -11.70
C TYR A 144 -18.88 -2.26 -11.84
N LYS A 145 -18.76 -1.28 -12.74
CA LYS A 145 -19.85 -0.42 -13.18
C LYS A 145 -19.73 -0.19 -14.68
N ASP A 146 -20.81 -0.40 -15.41
CA ASP A 146 -20.87 -0.26 -16.87
C ASP A 146 -19.77 -1.03 -17.62
N GLY A 147 -19.44 -2.26 -17.13
CA GLY A 147 -18.38 -3.11 -17.67
C GLY A 147 -16.94 -2.68 -17.32
N LYS A 148 -16.73 -1.57 -16.61
CA LYS A 148 -15.42 -1.07 -16.19
C LYS A 148 -15.14 -1.43 -14.74
N LYS A 149 -13.92 -1.94 -14.46
CA LYS A 149 -13.42 -2.22 -13.11
C LYS A 149 -12.93 -0.93 -12.46
N TYR A 150 -13.35 -0.70 -11.23
CA TYR A 150 -12.89 0.39 -10.38
C TYR A 150 -12.25 -0.20 -9.13
N ALA A 151 -10.96 0.03 -8.95
CA ALA A 151 -10.21 -0.40 -7.77
C ALA A 151 -10.19 0.68 -6.69
N HIS A 152 -9.95 0.28 -5.45
CA HIS A 152 -9.96 1.19 -4.29
C HIS A 152 -8.78 2.16 -4.25
N THR A 153 -7.73 1.94 -5.03
CA THR A 153 -6.58 2.84 -5.12
C THR A 153 -6.94 4.05 -5.97
N ILE A 154 -6.98 5.21 -5.32
CA ILE A 154 -7.30 6.50 -5.96
C ILE A 154 -6.01 7.26 -6.16
N ASP A 155 -5.80 7.81 -7.37
CA ASP A 155 -4.72 8.76 -7.62
C ASP A 155 -5.13 10.15 -7.07
N PRO A 156 -4.47 10.65 -6.01
CA PRO A 156 -4.82 11.93 -5.41
C PRO A 156 -4.52 13.13 -6.32
N ARG A 157 -3.75 12.95 -7.39
CA ARG A 157 -3.41 13.97 -8.37
C ARG A 157 -4.56 14.20 -9.38
N THR A 158 -5.26 13.12 -9.73
CA THR A 158 -6.35 13.16 -10.71
C THR A 158 -7.73 13.04 -10.06
N GLY A 159 -7.82 12.48 -8.86
CA GLY A 159 -9.07 12.20 -8.15
C GLY A 159 -9.79 10.94 -8.63
N TYR A 160 -9.20 10.15 -9.53
CA TYR A 160 -9.81 8.96 -10.11
C TYR A 160 -9.12 7.67 -9.65
N PRO A 161 -9.85 6.53 -9.61
CA PRO A 161 -9.25 5.21 -9.46
C PRO A 161 -8.21 4.93 -10.53
N VAL A 162 -7.07 4.38 -10.14
CA VAL A 162 -5.98 4.05 -11.07
C VAL A 162 -6.42 3.00 -12.10
N GLN A 163 -5.90 3.12 -13.31
CA GLN A 163 -6.21 2.27 -14.46
C GLN A 163 -4.92 1.88 -15.17
N HIS A 164 -4.07 1.08 -14.52
CA HIS A 164 -2.80 0.61 -15.08
C HIS A 164 -2.56 -0.87 -14.80
N SER A 165 -1.44 -1.41 -15.30
CA SER A 165 -1.14 -2.83 -15.34
C SER A 165 -0.75 -3.44 -13.98
N ILE A 166 -0.28 -2.66 -12.98
CA ILE A 166 0.12 -3.21 -11.68
C ILE A 166 -1.09 -3.78 -10.96
N LEU A 167 -1.00 -5.05 -10.59
CA LEU A 167 -2.01 -5.78 -9.84
C LEU A 167 -1.68 -5.83 -8.35
N SER A 168 -0.39 -5.98 -8.01
CA SER A 168 0.11 -5.86 -6.64
C SER A 168 1.53 -5.33 -6.59
N ALA A 169 1.85 -4.62 -5.50
CA ALA A 169 3.17 -4.13 -5.16
C ALA A 169 3.52 -4.61 -3.74
N THR A 170 4.56 -5.43 -3.62
CA THR A 170 5.15 -5.85 -2.35
C THR A 170 6.42 -5.05 -2.13
N VAL A 171 6.57 -4.48 -0.94
CA VAL A 171 7.73 -3.68 -0.54
C VAL A 171 8.36 -4.24 0.71
N ILE A 172 9.70 -4.28 0.73
CA ILE A 172 10.53 -4.52 1.89
C ILE A 172 11.21 -3.19 2.26
N ALA A 173 11.15 -2.84 3.53
CA ALA A 173 11.79 -1.65 4.09
C ALA A 173 12.32 -1.92 5.51
N CYS A 174 13.03 -0.95 6.10
CA CYS A 174 13.54 -1.05 7.47
C CYS A 174 12.42 -1.13 8.53
N ASP A 175 11.23 -0.56 8.22
CA ASP A 175 10.02 -0.64 9.04
C ASP A 175 8.79 -0.92 8.16
N CYS A 176 7.76 -1.48 8.77
CA CYS A 176 6.57 -1.92 8.05
C CYS A 176 5.65 -0.75 7.66
N MET A 177 5.64 0.33 8.44
CA MET A 177 4.87 1.54 8.11
C MET A 177 5.37 2.17 6.81
N SER A 178 6.70 2.25 6.62
CA SER A 178 7.31 2.70 5.37
C SER A 178 6.99 1.76 4.21
N ALA A 179 7.10 0.44 4.42
CA ALA A 179 6.73 -0.56 3.41
C ALA A 179 5.26 -0.40 2.96
N ASP A 180 4.30 -0.23 3.89
CA ASP A 180 2.87 -0.04 3.63
C ASP A 180 2.62 1.25 2.80
N ALA A 181 3.27 2.36 3.18
CA ALA A 181 3.19 3.63 2.46
C ALA A 181 3.71 3.52 1.02
N TYR A 182 4.89 2.93 0.82
CA TYR A 182 5.48 2.78 -0.50
C TYR A 182 4.72 1.79 -1.37
N ALA A 183 4.22 0.68 -0.80
CA ALA A 183 3.38 -0.26 -1.54
C ALA A 183 2.12 0.44 -2.11
N THR A 184 1.46 1.28 -1.31
CA THR A 184 0.34 2.11 -1.77
C THR A 184 0.77 3.14 -2.82
N ALA A 185 1.92 3.81 -2.64
CA ALA A 185 2.43 4.80 -3.59
C ALA A 185 2.74 4.16 -4.96
N PHE A 186 3.36 2.99 -4.99
CA PHE A 186 3.65 2.26 -6.22
C PHE A 186 2.38 1.85 -6.98
N MET A 187 1.32 1.47 -6.24
CA MET A 187 0.01 1.21 -6.86
C MET A 187 -0.63 2.45 -7.49
N VAL A 188 -0.20 3.66 -7.14
CA VAL A 188 -0.66 4.91 -7.76
C VAL A 188 0.24 5.33 -8.92
N MET A 189 1.55 5.14 -8.80
CA MET A 189 2.55 5.56 -9.80
C MET A 189 2.38 4.86 -11.15
N GLY A 190 2.02 3.57 -11.14
CA GLY A 190 2.10 2.70 -12.30
C GLY A 190 3.52 2.16 -12.52
N LEU A 191 3.66 1.17 -13.43
CA LEU A 191 4.84 0.33 -13.51
C LEU A 191 6.14 1.11 -13.75
N GLU A 192 6.19 1.91 -14.81
CA GLU A 192 7.43 2.62 -15.20
C GLU A 192 7.93 3.62 -14.15
N GLU A 193 7.01 4.36 -13.51
CA GLU A 193 7.38 5.32 -12.45
C GLU A 193 7.82 4.58 -11.19
N ALA A 194 7.10 3.49 -10.84
CA ALA A 194 7.41 2.66 -9.68
C ALA A 194 8.76 1.96 -9.80
N GLU A 195 9.10 1.38 -10.96
CA GLU A 195 10.40 0.76 -11.24
C GLU A 195 11.53 1.78 -11.08
N ARG A 196 11.44 2.93 -11.77
CA ARG A 196 12.44 3.99 -11.68
C ARG A 196 12.63 4.52 -10.25
N PHE A 197 11.54 4.64 -9.51
CA PHE A 197 11.60 5.07 -8.12
C PHE A 197 12.29 4.03 -7.24
N ALA A 198 11.90 2.76 -7.34
CA ALA A 198 12.48 1.68 -6.54
C ALA A 198 13.98 1.52 -6.84
N ASP A 199 14.39 1.56 -8.11
CA ASP A 199 15.80 1.47 -8.51
C ASP A 199 16.66 2.64 -8.00
N SER A 200 16.05 3.81 -7.75
CA SER A 200 16.76 4.99 -7.23
C SER A 200 16.82 5.05 -5.69
N HIS A 201 16.18 4.10 -4.99
CA HIS A 201 16.10 4.05 -3.52
C HIS A 201 16.62 2.69 -3.01
N PRO A 202 17.94 2.55 -2.82
CA PRO A 202 18.59 1.28 -2.47
C PRO A 202 18.25 0.76 -1.06
N ASP A 203 17.56 1.54 -0.25
CA ASP A 203 16.99 1.20 1.05
C ASP A 203 15.60 0.54 0.96
N LEU A 204 15.05 0.42 -0.25
CA LEU A 204 13.80 -0.25 -0.54
C LEU A 204 14.03 -1.41 -1.49
N ASP A 205 13.38 -2.54 -1.20
CA ASP A 205 13.22 -3.60 -2.18
C ASP A 205 11.75 -3.75 -2.55
N ALA A 206 11.49 -4.00 -3.84
CA ALA A 206 10.13 -4.07 -4.35
C ALA A 206 9.93 -5.22 -5.34
N CYS A 207 8.75 -5.83 -5.29
CA CYS A 207 8.26 -6.78 -6.28
C CYS A 207 6.92 -6.27 -6.81
N PHE A 208 6.80 -6.09 -8.13
CA PHE A 208 5.55 -5.74 -8.79
C PHE A 208 5.05 -6.92 -9.60
N ILE A 209 3.79 -7.31 -9.38
CA ILE A 209 3.09 -8.25 -10.25
C ILE A 209 2.13 -7.44 -11.11
N TYR A 210 2.24 -7.59 -12.42
CA TYR A 210 1.48 -6.81 -13.38
C TYR A 210 0.99 -7.67 -14.57
N ALA A 211 -0.02 -7.17 -15.28
CA ALA A 211 -0.47 -7.77 -16.53
C ALA A 211 0.25 -7.11 -17.71
N ASP A 212 0.84 -7.91 -18.60
CA ASP A 212 1.40 -7.41 -19.84
C ASP A 212 0.31 -7.06 -20.88
N GLU A 213 0.69 -6.60 -22.07
CA GLU A 213 -0.24 -6.23 -23.16
C GLU A 213 -1.17 -7.37 -23.60
N LYS A 214 -0.78 -8.63 -23.34
CA LYS A 214 -1.58 -9.83 -23.64
C LYS A 214 -2.45 -10.26 -22.46
N GLY A 215 -2.33 -9.57 -21.32
CA GLY A 215 -3.02 -9.92 -20.07
C GLY A 215 -2.33 -11.03 -19.29
N GLU A 216 -1.09 -11.44 -19.66
CA GLU A 216 -0.32 -12.44 -18.93
C GLU A 216 0.36 -11.81 -17.71
N LEU A 217 0.41 -12.56 -16.60
CA LEU A 217 1.08 -12.12 -15.40
C LEU A 217 2.60 -12.08 -15.59
N ARG A 218 3.19 -10.95 -15.27
CA ARG A 218 4.64 -10.71 -15.24
C ARG A 218 5.05 -10.19 -13.88
N MET A 219 6.35 -10.28 -13.60
CA MET A 219 6.93 -9.83 -12.35
C MET A 219 8.17 -8.99 -12.64
N PHE A 220 8.30 -7.93 -11.85
CA PHE A 220 9.51 -7.13 -11.73
C PHE A 220 10.04 -7.27 -10.32
N TYR A 221 11.34 -7.32 -10.15
CA TYR A 221 12.04 -7.34 -8.86
C TYR A 221 13.18 -6.34 -8.84
N THR A 222 13.35 -5.64 -7.73
CA THR A 222 14.63 -4.99 -7.43
C THR A 222 15.68 -6.04 -7.08
N LYS A 223 16.96 -5.65 -7.16
CA LYS A 223 18.10 -6.58 -6.94
C LYS A 223 18.12 -7.25 -5.57
N GLY A 224 17.59 -6.61 -4.53
CA GLY A 224 17.57 -7.16 -3.18
C GLY A 224 16.47 -8.19 -2.95
N MET A 225 15.61 -8.39 -3.95
CA MET A 225 14.54 -9.41 -3.90
C MET A 225 14.91 -10.74 -4.62
N ASP A 226 16.07 -10.83 -5.26
CA ASP A 226 16.57 -12.04 -5.95
C ASP A 226 16.94 -13.17 -4.96
#